data_4fdc57f5dc20e92ca491e6e0da356551
#
_entry.id   4fdc57f5dc20e92ca491e6e0da356551
#
_cell.length_a   1.000
_cell.length_b   1.000
_cell.length_c   1.000
_cell.angle_alpha   90.00
_cell.angle_beta   90.00
_cell.angle_gamma   90.00
#
_symmetry.space_group_name_H-M   'P 1'
#
loop_
_entity.id
_entity.type
_entity.pdbx_description
1 polymer ?
#
loop_
_entity_poly.entity_id
_entity_poly.type
_entity_poly.pdbx_seq_one_letter_code
_entity_poly.pdbx_strand_id
1 'polypeptide(L)'
;PALIEAGLTGEKLILLTADRPPELIDCGANQAIRQPGMFASHPTHSISLPRPTQDIPARWLVSTIDHALGTLHSGGVHINCPFAEPLYGEMDDTGLSWQQRLGDWWQDDKPWLREAPRLESEKQRDWFFWRQKRGVVVAGRMSAEEGKKVALWAQTLGWPLIGDVLSQTGQPLPCADLWLGNAKATSELQQAQIVVQLGSSLTGKRLLQWQASCEPEEYWIVDDIEGRLDPAHHRGRRLIANIADWLELHPAEKRQPWCVEIPRLAEQAMQAVIARRDAFGEAQLAHRISDYLPEQGQLFVGNSLVVRLIDALSQLPAGYPVYSNRGASGIDGLLSTAAGVQRASGKPTLAIVGDLSALYDLNALALLRQVSAPLILIVVNNNGGQIFSLLPTPKSERERFYLMPQNVHFEHAAAMFELKYHRPQNWQELETALADAWRTPTTTVIEMVVNDTDGAQTLQQLLAQVSHL
;
A
#
# COMPACT_ATOMS: atom_id res chain seq x y z
N PRO A 1 -14.03 2.12 -5.02
CA PRO A 1 -12.65 2.35 -4.52
C PRO A 1 -11.84 1.06 -4.49
N ALA A 2 -12.29 -0.02 -3.79
CA ALA A 2 -11.51 -1.25 -3.62
C ALA A 2 -11.02 -1.87 -4.95
N LEU A 3 -11.86 -1.90 -5.98
CA LEU A 3 -11.50 -2.44 -7.29
C LEU A 3 -10.42 -1.60 -7.99
N ILE A 4 -10.50 -0.28 -7.86
CA ILE A 4 -9.49 0.65 -8.43
C ILE A 4 -8.15 0.46 -7.70
N GLU A 5 -8.19 0.40 -6.38
CA GLU A 5 -7.00 0.17 -5.56
C GLU A 5 -6.34 -1.18 -5.91
N ALA A 6 -7.13 -2.26 -5.99
CA ALA A 6 -6.65 -3.58 -6.38
C ALA A 6 -5.98 -3.58 -7.77
N GLY A 7 -6.58 -2.90 -8.75
CA GLY A 7 -6.00 -2.76 -10.09
C GLY A 7 -4.67 -2.02 -10.11
N LEU A 8 -4.52 -0.98 -9.26
CA LEU A 8 -3.32 -0.14 -9.20
C LEU A 8 -2.20 -0.73 -8.31
N THR A 9 -2.55 -1.58 -7.37
CA THR A 9 -1.58 -2.24 -6.47
C THR A 9 -1.26 -3.68 -6.86
N GLY A 10 -1.94 -4.22 -7.88
CA GLY A 10 -1.75 -5.60 -8.33
C GLY A 10 -2.44 -6.65 -7.47
N GLU A 11 -3.21 -6.25 -6.46
CA GLU A 11 -3.94 -7.19 -5.60
C GLU A 11 -5.07 -7.87 -6.38
N LYS A 12 -5.28 -9.16 -6.12
CA LYS A 12 -6.36 -9.91 -6.76
C LYS A 12 -7.65 -9.75 -5.97
N LEU A 13 -8.71 -9.33 -6.66
CA LEU A 13 -10.03 -9.09 -6.08
C LEU A 13 -11.12 -9.72 -6.94
N ILE A 14 -12.01 -10.50 -6.33
CA ILE A 14 -13.20 -11.05 -6.98
C ILE A 14 -14.43 -10.33 -6.43
N LEU A 15 -15.19 -9.68 -7.33
CA LEU A 15 -16.46 -9.04 -7.02
C LEU A 15 -17.60 -9.88 -7.61
N LEU A 16 -18.41 -10.44 -6.73
CA LEU A 16 -19.65 -11.13 -7.10
C LEU A 16 -20.83 -10.18 -6.82
N THR A 17 -21.52 -9.74 -7.87
CA THR A 17 -22.67 -8.87 -7.74
C THR A 17 -23.95 -9.63 -8.10
N ALA A 18 -24.82 -9.81 -7.12
CA ALA A 18 -26.17 -10.32 -7.38
C ALA A 18 -26.99 -9.29 -8.14
N ASP A 19 -27.67 -9.71 -9.21
CA ASP A 19 -28.47 -8.85 -10.07
C ASP A 19 -29.88 -9.38 -10.22
N ARG A 20 -30.81 -8.53 -10.63
CA ARG A 20 -32.13 -8.95 -11.09
C ARG A 20 -32.01 -9.62 -12.45
N PRO A 21 -32.95 -10.53 -12.79
CA PRO A 21 -32.93 -11.17 -14.10
C PRO A 21 -33.24 -10.14 -15.22
N PRO A 22 -32.81 -10.39 -16.47
CA PRO A 22 -32.88 -9.41 -17.56
C PRO A 22 -34.27 -8.82 -17.80
N GLU A 23 -35.32 -9.58 -17.57
CA GLU A 23 -36.72 -9.13 -17.72
C GLU A 23 -37.16 -8.08 -16.71
N LEU A 24 -36.41 -7.88 -15.62
CA LEU A 24 -36.68 -6.89 -14.59
C LEU A 24 -35.79 -5.65 -14.68
N ILE A 25 -34.88 -5.62 -15.62
CA ILE A 25 -34.01 -4.45 -15.83
C ILE A 25 -34.76 -3.39 -16.65
N ASP A 26 -34.63 -2.12 -16.24
CA ASP A 26 -35.22 -0.94 -16.89
C ASP A 26 -36.76 -0.89 -16.91
N CYS A 27 -37.42 -1.73 -16.14
CA CYS A 27 -38.90 -1.74 -16.04
C CYS A 27 -39.44 -1.14 -14.72
N GLY A 28 -38.62 -0.52 -13.91
CA GLY A 28 -39.01 0.05 -12.61
C GLY A 28 -39.14 -0.98 -11.48
N ALA A 29 -38.58 -2.18 -11.67
CA ALA A 29 -38.51 -3.18 -10.61
C ALA A 29 -37.67 -2.70 -9.42
N ASN A 30 -38.08 -3.10 -8.21
CA ASN A 30 -37.35 -2.72 -6.99
C ASN A 30 -35.91 -3.28 -6.95
N GLN A 31 -34.97 -2.44 -6.54
CA GLN A 31 -33.55 -2.79 -6.43
C GLN A 31 -32.91 -3.26 -7.75
N ALA A 32 -33.47 -2.85 -8.89
CA ALA A 32 -32.91 -3.16 -10.20
C ALA A 32 -32.13 -1.96 -10.74
N ILE A 33 -30.86 -2.18 -11.10
CA ILE A 33 -29.97 -1.21 -11.74
C ILE A 33 -29.22 -1.88 -12.90
N ARG A 34 -28.59 -1.10 -13.77
CA ARG A 34 -27.72 -1.63 -14.83
C ARG A 34 -26.34 -1.97 -14.25
N GLN A 35 -26.15 -3.21 -13.83
CA GLN A 35 -24.89 -3.66 -13.22
C GLN A 35 -23.80 -4.03 -14.25
N PRO A 36 -24.11 -4.70 -15.37
CA PRO A 36 -23.09 -4.97 -16.40
C PRO A 36 -22.40 -3.67 -16.85
N GLY A 37 -21.07 -3.63 -16.73
CA GLY A 37 -20.28 -2.45 -17.09
C GLY A 37 -20.26 -1.32 -16.06
N MET A 38 -20.86 -1.44 -14.88
CA MET A 38 -20.92 -0.38 -13.86
C MET A 38 -19.54 0.02 -13.33
N PHE A 39 -18.57 -0.85 -13.43
CA PHE A 39 -17.17 -0.59 -13.04
C PHE A 39 -16.29 -0.12 -14.19
N ALA A 40 -16.87 0.11 -15.37
CA ALA A 40 -16.19 0.58 -16.59
C ALA A 40 -14.94 -0.26 -16.94
N SER A 41 -13.79 0.38 -17.08
CA SER A 41 -12.51 -0.25 -17.43
C SER A 41 -11.65 -0.67 -16.24
N HIS A 42 -12.17 -0.59 -15.03
CA HIS A 42 -11.36 -0.89 -13.83
C HIS A 42 -11.15 -2.39 -13.55
N PRO A 43 -12.11 -3.31 -13.81
CA PRO A 43 -11.83 -4.73 -13.69
C PRO A 43 -10.95 -5.21 -14.86
N THR A 44 -10.02 -6.13 -14.56
CA THR A 44 -9.24 -6.83 -15.57
C THR A 44 -10.15 -7.73 -16.43
N HIS A 45 -11.07 -8.43 -15.76
CA HIS A 45 -12.11 -9.21 -16.43
C HIS A 45 -13.49 -8.82 -15.88
N SER A 46 -14.46 -8.72 -16.79
CA SER A 46 -15.86 -8.48 -16.45
C SER A 46 -16.74 -9.52 -17.14
N ILE A 47 -17.46 -10.30 -16.34
CA ILE A 47 -18.31 -11.40 -16.79
C ILE A 47 -19.74 -11.12 -16.33
N SER A 48 -20.69 -11.21 -17.25
CA SER A 48 -22.10 -11.30 -16.90
C SER A 48 -22.56 -12.73 -17.14
N LEU A 49 -22.86 -13.44 -16.05
CA LEU A 49 -23.34 -14.82 -16.16
C LEU A 49 -24.77 -14.82 -16.73
N PRO A 50 -25.14 -15.87 -17.44
CA PRO A 50 -26.55 -16.09 -17.78
C PRO A 50 -27.32 -16.40 -16.50
N ARG A 51 -28.65 -16.22 -16.56
CA ARG A 51 -29.56 -16.69 -15.52
C ARG A 51 -29.35 -18.20 -15.32
N PRO A 52 -29.23 -18.68 -14.05
CA PRO A 52 -28.98 -20.10 -13.79
C PRO A 52 -30.20 -20.95 -14.24
N THR A 53 -29.95 -21.82 -15.21
CA THR A 53 -30.91 -22.81 -15.72
C THR A 53 -30.17 -24.12 -15.99
N GLN A 54 -30.91 -25.24 -16.09
CA GLN A 54 -30.31 -26.55 -16.40
C GLN A 54 -29.68 -26.63 -17.81
N ASP A 55 -30.09 -25.75 -18.70
CA ASP A 55 -29.57 -25.67 -20.08
C ASP A 55 -28.13 -25.16 -20.09
N ILE A 56 -27.70 -24.45 -19.06
CA ILE A 56 -26.32 -24.02 -18.89
C ILE A 56 -25.52 -25.14 -18.24
N PRO A 57 -24.57 -25.78 -18.93
CA PRO A 57 -23.81 -26.89 -18.36
C PRO A 57 -22.95 -26.46 -17.18
N ALA A 58 -22.90 -27.26 -16.12
CA ALA A 58 -22.05 -27.02 -14.95
C ALA A 58 -20.59 -26.77 -15.34
N ARG A 59 -20.05 -27.58 -16.27
CA ARG A 59 -18.68 -27.43 -16.80
C ARG A 59 -18.42 -26.09 -17.51
N TRP A 60 -19.45 -25.47 -18.13
CA TRP A 60 -19.31 -24.15 -18.72
C TRP A 60 -19.09 -23.11 -17.63
N LEU A 61 -19.87 -23.14 -16.55
CA LEU A 61 -19.74 -22.24 -15.44
C LEU A 61 -18.34 -22.31 -14.82
N VAL A 62 -17.92 -23.50 -14.40
CA VAL A 62 -16.61 -23.67 -13.74
C VAL A 62 -15.45 -23.32 -14.65
N SER A 63 -15.49 -23.73 -15.95
CA SER A 63 -14.42 -23.37 -16.88
C SER A 63 -14.36 -21.88 -17.19
N THR A 64 -15.50 -21.19 -17.21
CA THR A 64 -15.56 -19.72 -17.41
C THR A 64 -14.92 -18.98 -16.23
N ILE A 65 -15.22 -19.43 -15.00
CA ILE A 65 -14.63 -18.84 -13.79
C ILE A 65 -13.13 -19.15 -13.74
N ASP A 66 -12.74 -20.41 -13.97
CA ASP A 66 -11.33 -20.83 -13.98
C ASP A 66 -10.51 -20.05 -15.01
N HIS A 67 -11.06 -19.84 -16.22
CA HIS A 67 -10.39 -19.04 -17.24
C HIS A 67 -10.15 -17.60 -16.75
N ALA A 68 -11.18 -16.94 -16.20
CA ALA A 68 -11.05 -15.58 -15.73
C ALA A 68 -10.03 -15.45 -14.57
N LEU A 69 -10.01 -16.43 -13.67
CA LEU A 69 -9.06 -16.45 -12.54
C LEU A 69 -7.67 -16.90 -12.96
N GLY A 70 -7.57 -17.88 -13.85
CA GLY A 70 -6.31 -18.42 -14.36
C GLY A 70 -5.52 -17.43 -15.23
N THR A 71 -6.21 -16.53 -15.93
CA THR A 71 -5.61 -15.47 -16.75
C THR A 71 -5.42 -14.15 -16.00
N LEU A 72 -5.89 -14.08 -14.74
CA LEU A 72 -5.73 -12.89 -13.91
C LEU A 72 -4.32 -12.82 -13.33
N HIS A 73 -3.47 -11.95 -13.87
CA HIS A 73 -2.16 -11.63 -13.31
C HIS A 73 -2.30 -10.75 -12.08
N SER A 74 -3.08 -9.69 -12.20
CA SER A 74 -3.29 -8.69 -11.15
C SER A 74 -4.64 -7.99 -11.34
N GLY A 75 -5.10 -7.30 -10.29
CA GLY A 75 -6.33 -6.52 -10.33
C GLY A 75 -7.59 -7.33 -10.05
N GLY A 76 -8.74 -6.89 -10.54
CA GLY A 76 -10.03 -7.43 -10.16
C GLY A 76 -10.81 -8.12 -11.27
N VAL A 77 -11.59 -9.12 -10.87
CA VAL A 77 -12.62 -9.76 -11.70
C VAL A 77 -13.99 -9.34 -11.17
N HIS A 78 -14.83 -8.83 -12.05
CA HIS A 78 -16.24 -8.59 -11.76
C HIS A 78 -17.09 -9.70 -12.41
N ILE A 79 -17.91 -10.36 -11.60
CA ILE A 79 -18.84 -11.40 -12.03
C ILE A 79 -20.24 -10.96 -11.64
N ASN A 80 -21.05 -10.57 -12.61
CA ASN A 80 -22.45 -10.23 -12.42
C ASN A 80 -23.32 -11.48 -12.50
N CYS A 81 -24.11 -11.74 -11.45
CA CYS A 81 -24.86 -12.96 -11.25
C CYS A 81 -26.38 -12.65 -11.20
N PRO A 82 -27.12 -12.76 -12.32
CA PRO A 82 -28.56 -12.54 -12.33
C PRO A 82 -29.29 -13.74 -11.73
N PHE A 83 -30.20 -13.47 -10.80
CA PHE A 83 -31.06 -14.47 -10.15
C PHE A 83 -32.53 -14.11 -10.29
N ALA A 84 -33.37 -15.09 -10.60
CA ALA A 84 -34.82 -14.96 -10.60
C ALA A 84 -35.44 -15.60 -9.36
N GLU A 85 -36.64 -15.15 -9.01
CA GLU A 85 -37.44 -15.80 -7.98
C GLU A 85 -37.97 -17.19 -8.44
N PRO A 86 -38.09 -18.14 -7.52
CA PRO A 86 -37.84 -18.06 -6.08
C PRO A 86 -36.35 -18.06 -5.75
N LEU A 87 -35.91 -17.18 -4.81
CA LEU A 87 -34.52 -17.09 -4.38
C LEU A 87 -34.17 -18.10 -3.27
N TYR A 88 -35.18 -18.71 -2.67
CA TYR A 88 -35.05 -19.68 -1.61
C TYR A 88 -35.75 -20.96 -2.00
N GLY A 89 -35.14 -22.08 -1.71
CA GLY A 89 -35.71 -23.41 -1.96
C GLY A 89 -34.76 -24.50 -1.51
N GLU A 90 -35.27 -25.70 -1.35
CA GLU A 90 -34.43 -26.90 -1.16
C GLU A 90 -33.84 -27.30 -2.51
N MET A 91 -32.65 -27.92 -2.48
CA MET A 91 -32.03 -28.48 -3.69
C MET A 91 -32.86 -29.69 -4.13
N ASP A 92 -33.40 -29.61 -5.31
CA ASP A 92 -34.17 -30.69 -5.92
C ASP A 92 -33.28 -31.68 -6.69
N ASP A 93 -33.85 -32.78 -7.14
CA ASP A 93 -33.15 -33.81 -7.90
C ASP A 93 -32.51 -33.26 -9.20
N THR A 94 -33.06 -32.20 -9.74
CA THR A 94 -32.57 -31.59 -10.96
C THR A 94 -31.30 -30.77 -10.72
N GLY A 95 -31.22 -30.06 -9.60
CA GLY A 95 -29.99 -29.37 -9.15
C GLY A 95 -28.89 -30.36 -8.81
N LEU A 96 -29.21 -31.45 -8.13
CA LEU A 96 -28.27 -32.50 -7.85
C LEU A 96 -27.76 -33.20 -9.12
N SER A 97 -28.61 -33.49 -10.10
CA SER A 97 -28.19 -34.10 -11.36
C SER A 97 -27.30 -33.15 -12.20
N TRP A 98 -27.53 -31.84 -12.11
CA TRP A 98 -26.70 -30.83 -12.76
C TRP A 98 -25.27 -30.82 -12.16
N GLN A 99 -25.16 -30.85 -10.82
CA GLN A 99 -23.86 -30.93 -10.14
C GLN A 99 -23.12 -32.24 -10.43
N GLN A 100 -23.81 -33.38 -10.42
CA GLN A 100 -23.22 -34.71 -10.67
C GLN A 100 -22.51 -34.83 -12.03
N ARG A 101 -22.84 -33.95 -13.00
CA ARG A 101 -22.14 -33.92 -14.29
C ARG A 101 -20.68 -33.52 -14.21
N LEU A 102 -20.23 -32.97 -13.09
CA LEU A 102 -18.81 -32.68 -12.80
C LEU A 102 -18.10 -33.82 -12.05
N GLY A 103 -18.83 -34.94 -11.73
CA GLY A 103 -18.27 -36.07 -11.00
C GLY A 103 -17.73 -35.67 -9.64
N ASP A 104 -16.58 -36.22 -9.30
CA ASP A 104 -15.92 -35.99 -8.02
C ASP A 104 -15.17 -34.66 -7.93
N TRP A 105 -15.22 -33.83 -8.96
CA TRP A 105 -14.52 -32.53 -8.99
C TRP A 105 -14.88 -31.65 -7.78
N TRP A 106 -16.10 -31.68 -7.30
CA TRP A 106 -16.55 -30.94 -6.12
C TRP A 106 -15.81 -31.28 -4.82
N GLN A 107 -15.08 -32.40 -4.81
CA GLN A 107 -14.27 -32.86 -3.69
C GLN A 107 -12.77 -32.61 -3.91
N ASP A 108 -12.39 -32.08 -5.08
CA ASP A 108 -11.00 -31.76 -5.44
C ASP A 108 -10.73 -30.27 -5.20
N ASP A 109 -9.52 -29.93 -4.76
CA ASP A 109 -9.03 -28.56 -4.58
C ASP A 109 -8.50 -27.96 -5.88
N LYS A 110 -8.59 -28.68 -6.99
CA LYS A 110 -8.00 -28.23 -8.27
C LYS A 110 -9.03 -27.58 -9.17
N PRO A 111 -8.65 -26.56 -9.96
CA PRO A 111 -9.53 -26.00 -10.95
C PRO A 111 -9.91 -27.05 -12.01
N TRP A 112 -11.10 -26.91 -12.57
CA TRP A 112 -11.55 -27.71 -13.71
C TRP A 112 -10.70 -27.45 -14.96
N LEU A 113 -10.49 -26.15 -15.26
CA LEU A 113 -9.60 -25.67 -16.30
C LEU A 113 -8.33 -25.10 -15.65
N ARG A 114 -7.18 -25.72 -15.95
CA ARG A 114 -5.88 -25.24 -15.46
C ARG A 114 -5.26 -24.30 -16.46
N GLU A 115 -5.36 -23.04 -16.20
CA GLU A 115 -4.63 -21.98 -16.88
C GLU A 115 -3.76 -21.25 -15.85
N ALA A 116 -2.52 -20.95 -16.20
CA ALA A 116 -1.65 -20.12 -15.41
C ALA A 116 -0.94 -19.14 -16.33
N PRO A 117 -0.97 -17.85 -16.00
CA PRO A 117 -0.15 -16.89 -16.71
C PRO A 117 1.32 -17.24 -16.49
N ARG A 118 2.12 -17.25 -17.54
CA ARG A 118 3.57 -17.42 -17.44
C ARG A 118 4.21 -16.06 -17.24
N LEU A 119 4.57 -15.74 -16.01
CA LEU A 119 5.55 -14.71 -15.68
C LEU A 119 6.92 -15.42 -15.61
N GLU A 120 7.55 -15.64 -16.76
CA GLU A 120 8.92 -16.11 -16.82
C GLU A 120 9.85 -14.90 -16.75
N SER A 121 10.59 -14.79 -15.65
CA SER A 121 11.65 -13.81 -15.55
C SER A 121 12.78 -14.16 -16.51
N GLU A 122 13.06 -13.29 -17.47
CA GLU A 122 14.17 -13.47 -18.39
C GLU A 122 15.45 -12.83 -17.85
N LYS A 123 16.54 -13.58 -17.93
CA LYS A 123 17.87 -13.04 -17.62
C LYS A 123 18.28 -12.01 -18.67
N GLN A 124 18.59 -10.80 -18.21
CA GLN A 124 19.15 -9.77 -19.08
C GLN A 124 20.62 -10.11 -19.39
N ARG A 125 20.89 -10.40 -20.67
CA ARG A 125 22.21 -10.92 -21.11
C ARG A 125 23.38 -9.97 -20.82
N ASP A 126 23.11 -8.68 -20.80
CA ASP A 126 24.07 -7.61 -20.53
C ASP A 126 24.16 -7.23 -19.04
N TRP A 127 23.49 -8.00 -18.14
CA TRP A 127 23.58 -7.76 -16.70
C TRP A 127 25.02 -7.76 -16.18
N PHE A 128 25.86 -8.67 -16.68
CA PHE A 128 27.28 -8.74 -16.28
C PHE A 128 28.08 -7.48 -16.60
N PHE A 129 27.65 -6.71 -17.61
CA PHE A 129 28.20 -5.40 -17.91
C PHE A 129 27.64 -4.34 -16.96
N TRP A 130 26.29 -4.28 -16.79
CA TRP A 130 25.63 -3.23 -16.02
C TRP A 130 25.95 -3.30 -14.53
N ARG A 131 26.06 -4.47 -13.93
CA ARG A 131 26.42 -4.62 -12.51
C ARG A 131 27.81 -4.08 -12.15
N GLN A 132 28.65 -3.79 -13.14
CA GLN A 132 29.99 -3.19 -12.94
C GLN A 132 29.95 -1.67 -13.01
N LYS A 133 28.83 -1.07 -13.38
CA LYS A 133 28.65 0.37 -13.50
C LYS A 133 28.31 1.00 -12.15
N ARG A 134 28.33 2.34 -12.10
CA ARG A 134 27.74 3.08 -10.99
C ARG A 134 26.23 2.99 -11.11
N GLY A 135 25.61 2.29 -10.20
CA GLY A 135 24.15 2.12 -10.19
C GLY A 135 23.50 2.68 -8.95
N VAL A 136 22.21 2.94 -9.04
CA VAL A 136 21.33 3.32 -7.93
C VAL A 136 20.18 2.32 -7.90
N VAL A 137 19.81 1.87 -6.71
CA VAL A 137 18.62 1.07 -6.49
C VAL A 137 17.52 1.97 -5.90
N VAL A 138 16.34 1.96 -6.52
CA VAL A 138 15.14 2.56 -5.97
C VAL A 138 14.20 1.42 -5.60
N ALA A 139 13.78 1.35 -4.34
CA ALA A 139 12.90 0.31 -3.87
C ALA A 139 11.53 0.88 -3.50
N GLY A 140 10.50 0.46 -4.23
CA GLY A 140 9.10 0.75 -3.97
C GLY A 140 8.43 -0.35 -3.15
N ARG A 141 7.11 -0.47 -3.28
CA ARG A 141 6.31 -1.48 -2.57
C ARG A 141 6.75 -2.90 -2.94
N MET A 142 7.00 -3.71 -1.92
CA MET A 142 7.34 -5.12 -2.06
C MET A 142 7.05 -5.89 -0.75
N SER A 143 7.17 -7.20 -0.78
CA SER A 143 7.03 -8.03 0.41
C SER A 143 8.22 -7.89 1.37
N ALA A 144 8.02 -8.32 2.62
CA ALA A 144 9.06 -8.30 3.64
C ALA A 144 10.30 -9.15 3.27
N GLU A 145 10.08 -10.27 2.59
CA GLU A 145 11.15 -11.14 2.12
C GLU A 145 11.94 -10.52 0.97
N GLU A 146 11.23 -9.95 0.00
CA GLU A 146 11.86 -9.23 -1.12
C GLU A 146 12.65 -8.04 -0.62
N GLY A 147 12.11 -7.25 0.31
CA GLY A 147 12.81 -6.09 0.88
C GLY A 147 14.17 -6.46 1.47
N LYS A 148 14.26 -7.57 2.20
CA LYS A 148 15.56 -8.08 2.72
C LYS A 148 16.52 -8.48 1.61
N LYS A 149 16.02 -9.20 0.59
CA LYS A 149 16.83 -9.63 -0.56
C LYS A 149 17.37 -8.44 -1.35
N VAL A 150 16.51 -7.44 -1.61
CA VAL A 150 16.87 -6.20 -2.30
C VAL A 150 17.94 -5.42 -1.54
N ALA A 151 17.78 -5.27 -0.22
CA ALA A 151 18.75 -4.57 0.61
C ALA A 151 20.15 -5.24 0.54
N LEU A 152 20.20 -6.56 0.66
CA LEU A 152 21.45 -7.32 0.56
C LEU A 152 22.04 -7.25 -0.85
N TRP A 153 21.23 -7.32 -1.88
CA TRP A 153 21.64 -7.24 -3.27
C TRP A 153 22.26 -5.88 -3.61
N ALA A 154 21.61 -4.78 -3.22
CA ALA A 154 22.13 -3.43 -3.39
C ALA A 154 23.44 -3.20 -2.63
N GLN A 155 23.49 -3.64 -1.36
CA GLN A 155 24.70 -3.59 -0.53
C GLN A 155 25.88 -4.34 -1.18
N THR A 156 25.62 -5.54 -1.71
CA THR A 156 26.65 -6.35 -2.37
C THR A 156 27.20 -5.68 -3.62
N LEU A 157 26.36 -4.99 -4.40
CA LEU A 157 26.78 -4.21 -5.56
C LEU A 157 27.51 -2.91 -5.18
N GLY A 158 27.49 -2.48 -3.92
CA GLY A 158 27.98 -1.17 -3.50
C GLY A 158 27.17 -0.02 -4.10
N TRP A 159 25.90 -0.24 -4.40
CA TRP A 159 24.97 0.75 -4.94
C TRP A 159 24.13 1.38 -3.84
N PRO A 160 23.97 2.71 -3.82
CA PRO A 160 23.06 3.33 -2.87
C PRO A 160 21.63 2.82 -3.09
N LEU A 161 20.93 2.52 -2.00
CA LEU A 161 19.55 2.09 -2.00
C LEU A 161 18.67 3.18 -1.41
N ILE A 162 17.76 3.69 -2.22
CA ILE A 162 16.73 4.65 -1.82
C ILE A 162 15.42 3.87 -1.67
N GLY A 163 15.02 3.62 -0.42
CA GLY A 163 13.83 2.82 -0.08
C GLY A 163 12.65 3.69 0.30
N ASP A 164 11.49 3.44 -0.33
CA ASP A 164 10.20 3.95 0.09
C ASP A 164 9.75 3.30 1.42
N VAL A 165 8.84 3.91 2.13
CA VAL A 165 8.25 3.36 3.37
C VAL A 165 7.66 1.96 3.19
N LEU A 166 7.16 1.62 2.00
CA LEU A 166 6.62 0.30 1.66
C LEU A 166 7.65 -0.69 1.11
N SER A 167 8.90 -0.29 0.99
CA SER A 167 9.95 -1.15 0.43
C SER A 167 10.40 -2.28 1.36
N GLN A 168 10.19 -2.12 2.65
CA GLN A 168 10.57 -3.10 3.70
C GLN A 168 12.06 -3.47 3.69
N THR A 169 12.88 -2.59 3.07
CA THR A 169 14.34 -2.77 2.94
C THR A 169 15.14 -2.40 4.18
N GLY A 170 14.50 -1.79 5.19
CA GLY A 170 15.19 -1.22 6.35
C GLY A 170 15.80 0.15 6.09
N GLN A 171 15.56 0.72 4.92
CA GLN A 171 16.00 2.07 4.53
C GLN A 171 17.43 2.37 4.98
N PRO A 172 18.44 1.68 4.40
CA PRO A 172 19.83 1.80 4.84
C PRO A 172 20.41 3.21 4.69
N LEU A 173 19.76 4.04 3.86
CA LEU A 173 19.99 5.47 3.73
C LEU A 173 18.74 6.22 4.19
N PRO A 174 18.52 6.38 5.51
CA PRO A 174 17.29 6.96 6.05
C PRO A 174 17.10 8.41 5.64
N CYS A 175 15.87 8.89 5.80
CA CYS A 175 15.48 10.28 5.52
C CYS A 175 15.75 10.71 4.07
N ALA A 176 15.50 9.82 3.11
CA ALA A 176 15.81 10.07 1.70
C ALA A 176 15.15 11.33 1.16
N ASP A 177 13.88 11.57 1.51
CA ASP A 177 13.18 12.77 1.04
C ASP A 177 13.77 14.08 1.61
N LEU A 178 14.56 14.03 2.71
CA LEU A 178 15.28 15.17 3.22
C LEU A 178 16.57 15.43 2.45
N TRP A 179 17.48 14.45 2.39
CA TRP A 179 18.81 14.65 1.78
C TRP A 179 18.79 14.71 0.25
N LEU A 180 17.75 14.18 -0.42
CA LEU A 180 17.54 14.40 -1.86
C LEU A 180 17.28 15.87 -2.22
N GLY A 181 17.00 16.74 -1.26
CA GLY A 181 16.95 18.19 -1.44
C GLY A 181 18.33 18.88 -1.44
N ASN A 182 19.41 18.15 -1.12
CA ASN A 182 20.75 18.67 -1.06
C ASN A 182 21.47 18.55 -2.41
N ALA A 183 22.11 19.64 -2.87
CA ALA A 183 22.77 19.68 -4.17
C ALA A 183 23.96 18.70 -4.28
N LYS A 184 24.67 18.41 -3.19
CA LYS A 184 25.77 17.42 -3.18
C LYS A 184 25.24 16.01 -3.44
N ALA A 185 24.12 15.64 -2.81
CA ALA A 185 23.49 14.34 -3.01
C ALA A 185 23.01 14.16 -4.45
N THR A 186 22.31 15.14 -5.00
CA THR A 186 21.81 15.07 -6.38
C THR A 186 22.96 15.07 -7.40
N SER A 187 24.03 15.83 -7.17
CA SER A 187 25.24 15.83 -8.00
C SER A 187 25.97 14.47 -7.97
N GLU A 188 26.03 13.80 -6.80
CA GLU A 188 26.59 12.46 -6.72
C GLU A 188 25.72 11.44 -7.45
N LEU A 189 24.41 11.47 -7.25
CA LEU A 189 23.45 10.58 -7.94
C LEU A 189 23.41 10.76 -9.46
N GLN A 190 23.69 11.98 -9.98
CA GLN A 190 23.78 12.22 -11.42
C GLN A 190 24.93 11.46 -12.10
N GLN A 191 25.88 10.92 -11.33
CA GLN A 191 26.94 10.11 -11.87
C GLN A 191 26.52 8.64 -12.10
N ALA A 192 25.29 8.28 -11.74
CA ALA A 192 24.75 6.94 -11.97
C ALA A 192 24.59 6.67 -13.46
N GLN A 193 25.07 5.54 -13.92
CA GLN A 193 24.96 5.08 -15.29
C GLN A 193 23.72 4.19 -15.49
N ILE A 194 23.29 3.55 -14.41
CA ILE A 194 22.07 2.74 -14.39
C ILE A 194 21.26 3.00 -13.12
N VAL A 195 19.96 3.04 -13.27
CA VAL A 195 19.02 3.01 -12.14
C VAL A 195 18.20 1.72 -12.27
N VAL A 196 18.09 0.98 -11.19
CA VAL A 196 17.22 -0.20 -11.08
C VAL A 196 16.15 0.09 -10.03
N GLN A 197 14.93 0.29 -10.50
CA GLN A 197 13.76 0.40 -9.66
C GLN A 197 13.13 -0.96 -9.49
N LEU A 198 12.98 -1.39 -8.24
CA LEU A 198 12.35 -2.64 -7.83
C LEU A 198 11.06 -2.30 -7.07
N GLY A 199 9.92 -2.70 -7.62
CA GLY A 199 8.60 -2.29 -7.11
C GLY A 199 8.18 -0.88 -7.54
N SER A 200 6.94 -0.55 -7.24
CA SER A 200 6.27 0.70 -7.61
C SER A 200 5.67 1.41 -6.39
N SER A 201 4.79 2.39 -6.60
CA SER A 201 4.07 3.13 -5.55
C SER A 201 4.97 3.97 -4.64
N LEU A 202 5.86 4.77 -5.23
CA LEU A 202 6.77 5.66 -4.49
C LEU A 202 6.06 6.85 -3.85
N THR A 203 6.46 7.19 -2.63
CA THR A 203 5.83 8.22 -1.79
C THR A 203 6.59 9.54 -1.76
N GLY A 204 7.92 9.49 -1.69
CA GLY A 204 8.79 10.65 -1.49
C GLY A 204 8.71 11.66 -2.64
N LYS A 205 8.37 12.91 -2.33
CA LYS A 205 8.26 13.96 -3.34
C LYS A 205 9.60 14.25 -4.03
N ARG A 206 10.67 14.30 -3.26
CA ARG A 206 12.01 14.58 -3.81
C ARG A 206 12.59 13.40 -4.55
N LEU A 207 12.24 12.19 -4.14
CA LEU A 207 12.56 10.99 -4.91
C LEU A 207 11.93 11.06 -6.30
N LEU A 208 10.65 11.38 -6.40
CA LEU A 208 9.95 11.55 -7.69
C LEU A 208 10.53 12.71 -8.52
N GLN A 209 10.93 13.82 -7.88
CA GLN A 209 11.59 14.94 -8.55
C GLN A 209 12.98 14.55 -9.08
N TRP A 210 13.77 13.82 -8.27
CA TRP A 210 15.05 13.29 -8.72
C TRP A 210 14.90 12.33 -9.88
N GLN A 211 13.94 11.38 -9.81
CA GLN A 211 13.64 10.49 -10.92
C GLN A 211 13.29 11.26 -12.21
N ALA A 212 12.47 12.31 -12.09
CA ALA A 212 12.10 13.13 -13.25
C ALA A 212 13.27 13.90 -13.87
N SER A 213 14.36 14.09 -13.14
CA SER A 213 15.55 14.84 -13.58
C SER A 213 16.79 14.00 -13.83
N CYS A 214 16.80 12.71 -13.43
CA CYS A 214 17.95 11.86 -13.67
C CYS A 214 17.98 11.35 -15.12
N GLU A 215 19.17 11.27 -15.70
CA GLU A 215 19.41 10.84 -17.08
C GLU A 215 20.47 9.71 -17.12
N PRO A 216 20.21 8.53 -16.52
CA PRO A 216 21.12 7.41 -16.62
C PRO A 216 21.16 6.86 -18.05
N GLU A 217 22.21 6.11 -18.39
CA GLU A 217 22.28 5.40 -19.67
C GLU A 217 21.15 4.37 -19.83
N GLU A 218 20.75 3.73 -18.69
CA GLU A 218 19.63 2.79 -18.60
C GLU A 218 18.85 2.99 -17.31
N TYR A 219 17.52 2.93 -17.43
CA TYR A 219 16.57 2.92 -16.29
C TYR A 219 15.72 1.64 -16.37
N TRP A 220 15.89 0.73 -15.42
CA TRP A 220 15.15 -0.52 -15.39
C TRP A 220 14.09 -0.48 -14.30
N ILE A 221 12.87 -0.91 -14.63
CA ILE A 221 11.77 -1.07 -13.68
C ILE A 221 11.35 -2.53 -13.67
N VAL A 222 11.47 -3.16 -12.51
CA VAL A 222 11.08 -4.55 -12.26
C VAL A 222 9.92 -4.55 -11.29
N ASP A 223 8.79 -5.06 -11.72
CA ASP A 223 7.58 -5.19 -10.90
C ASP A 223 6.66 -6.21 -11.59
N ASP A 224 5.92 -7.01 -10.85
CA ASP A 224 4.98 -7.99 -11.40
C ASP A 224 3.64 -7.37 -11.84
N ILE A 225 3.39 -6.09 -11.49
CA ILE A 225 2.24 -5.33 -11.94
C ILE A 225 2.42 -4.91 -13.40
N GLU A 226 1.38 -5.04 -14.21
CA GLU A 226 1.37 -4.52 -15.57
C GLU A 226 1.37 -2.99 -15.62
N GLY A 227 1.69 -2.44 -16.80
CA GLY A 227 1.73 -1.00 -17.02
C GLY A 227 3.15 -0.45 -17.10
N ARG A 228 3.23 0.83 -17.44
CA ARG A 228 4.53 1.50 -17.68
C ARG A 228 5.28 1.81 -16.39
N LEU A 229 4.57 2.15 -15.31
CA LEU A 229 5.09 2.46 -13.98
C LEU A 229 6.20 3.54 -13.93
N ASP A 230 6.38 4.27 -15.02
CA ASP A 230 7.42 5.30 -15.17
C ASP A 230 6.79 6.63 -15.62
N PRO A 231 6.44 7.50 -14.69
CA PRO A 231 5.88 8.83 -15.01
C PRO A 231 6.92 9.79 -15.62
N ALA A 232 8.21 9.48 -15.50
CA ALA A 232 9.30 10.31 -16.06
C ALA A 232 9.69 9.91 -17.49
N HIS A 233 9.18 8.78 -17.99
CA HIS A 233 9.39 8.30 -19.37
C HIS A 233 10.87 8.06 -19.75
N HIS A 234 11.63 7.46 -18.85
CA HIS A 234 13.06 7.19 -19.06
C HIS A 234 13.30 6.24 -20.24
N ARG A 235 14.48 6.38 -20.81
CA ARG A 235 15.04 5.34 -21.68
C ARG A 235 15.46 4.15 -20.81
N GLY A 236 15.03 2.93 -21.17
CA GLY A 236 15.42 1.74 -20.41
C GLY A 236 14.49 0.56 -20.62
N ARG A 237 14.27 -0.23 -19.58
CA ARG A 237 13.54 -1.50 -19.63
C ARG A 237 12.45 -1.58 -18.61
N ARG A 238 11.26 -1.93 -19.04
CA ARG A 238 10.16 -2.35 -18.18
C ARG A 238 10.13 -3.88 -18.18
N LEU A 239 10.41 -4.48 -17.03
CA LEU A 239 10.51 -5.93 -16.84
C LEU A 239 9.36 -6.37 -15.93
N ILE A 240 8.39 -7.11 -16.48
CA ILE A 240 7.27 -7.67 -15.73
C ILE A 240 7.75 -8.99 -15.15
N ALA A 241 8.07 -9.00 -13.87
CA ALA A 241 8.68 -10.14 -13.20
C ALA A 241 8.48 -10.05 -11.68
N ASN A 242 8.41 -11.20 -11.01
CA ASN A 242 8.59 -11.25 -9.56
C ASN A 242 9.99 -10.78 -9.19
N ILE A 243 10.08 -9.90 -8.20
CA ILE A 243 11.35 -9.27 -7.80
C ILE A 243 12.35 -10.31 -7.31
N ALA A 244 11.92 -11.27 -6.47
CA ALA A 244 12.82 -12.28 -5.93
C ALA A 244 13.40 -13.18 -7.03
N ASP A 245 12.59 -13.64 -7.96
CA ASP A 245 13.01 -14.46 -9.10
C ASP A 245 13.97 -13.68 -10.02
N TRP A 246 13.67 -12.39 -10.23
CA TRP A 246 14.51 -11.54 -11.04
C TRP A 246 15.91 -11.35 -10.41
N LEU A 247 15.98 -11.16 -9.10
CA LEU A 247 17.26 -11.05 -8.38
C LEU A 247 18.12 -12.32 -8.47
N GLU A 248 17.49 -13.50 -8.45
CA GLU A 248 18.20 -14.79 -8.60
C GLU A 248 18.85 -14.92 -9.98
N LEU A 249 18.19 -14.43 -11.03
CA LEU A 249 18.73 -14.41 -12.38
C LEU A 249 19.78 -13.30 -12.59
N HIS A 250 19.79 -12.27 -11.73
CA HIS A 250 20.67 -11.11 -11.80
C HIS A 250 21.55 -10.98 -10.55
N PRO A 251 22.44 -11.96 -10.29
CA PRO A 251 23.23 -11.99 -9.07
C PRO A 251 24.14 -10.76 -8.94
N ALA A 252 24.21 -10.24 -7.72
CA ALA A 252 25.14 -9.19 -7.36
C ALA A 252 26.58 -9.71 -7.34
N GLU A 253 27.53 -8.81 -7.60
CA GLU A 253 28.96 -9.03 -7.42
C GLU A 253 29.46 -8.06 -6.38
N LYS A 254 30.27 -8.55 -5.42
CA LYS A 254 30.77 -7.73 -4.31
C LYS A 254 31.65 -6.60 -4.81
N ARG A 255 31.22 -5.36 -4.51
CA ARG A 255 31.93 -4.14 -4.87
C ARG A 255 31.99 -3.16 -3.72
N GLN A 256 32.95 -2.24 -3.78
CA GLN A 256 32.98 -1.12 -2.84
C GLN A 256 31.89 -0.10 -3.19
N PRO A 257 31.27 0.51 -2.19
CA PRO A 257 30.35 1.62 -2.42
C PRO A 257 31.00 2.74 -3.22
N TRP A 258 30.29 3.27 -4.20
CA TRP A 258 30.79 4.37 -5.02
C TRP A 258 30.33 5.76 -4.55
N CYS A 259 29.26 5.82 -3.70
CA CYS A 259 28.79 7.05 -3.07
C CYS A 259 29.49 7.27 -1.73
N VAL A 260 29.91 8.50 -1.49
CA VAL A 260 30.57 8.94 -0.26
C VAL A 260 29.74 10.00 0.46
N GLU A 261 29.20 10.96 -0.29
CA GLU A 261 28.42 12.08 0.27
C GLU A 261 27.04 11.64 0.76
N ILE A 262 26.36 10.76 0.02
CA ILE A 262 24.99 10.32 0.37
C ILE A 262 24.91 9.66 1.73
N PRO A 263 25.76 8.67 2.10
CA PRO A 263 25.72 8.09 3.44
C PRO A 263 25.94 9.13 4.54
N ARG A 264 26.86 10.07 4.32
CA ARG A 264 27.14 11.17 5.27
C ARG A 264 25.93 12.10 5.44
N LEU A 265 25.27 12.47 4.34
CA LEU A 265 24.10 13.33 4.36
C LEU A 265 22.87 12.61 4.97
N ALA A 266 22.71 11.31 4.73
CA ALA A 266 21.66 10.51 5.35
C ALA A 266 21.80 10.46 6.87
N GLU A 267 23.04 10.27 7.37
CA GLU A 267 23.34 10.30 8.80
C GLU A 267 23.06 11.70 9.40
N GLN A 268 23.52 12.75 8.75
CA GLN A 268 23.28 14.14 9.20
C GLN A 268 21.80 14.49 9.19
N ALA A 269 21.02 14.03 8.20
CA ALA A 269 19.59 14.19 8.13
C ALA A 269 18.90 13.49 9.32
N MET A 270 19.29 12.25 9.61
CA MET A 270 18.77 11.53 10.77
C MET A 270 19.09 12.23 12.09
N GLN A 271 20.31 12.76 12.26
CA GLN A 271 20.67 13.53 13.45
C GLN A 271 19.83 14.81 13.60
N ALA A 272 19.51 15.47 12.49
CA ALA A 272 18.62 16.66 12.51
C ALA A 272 17.18 16.29 12.92
N VAL A 273 16.69 15.10 12.55
CA VAL A 273 15.40 14.55 13.01
C VAL A 273 15.43 14.21 14.49
N ILE A 274 16.45 13.47 14.94
CA ILE A 274 16.63 13.09 16.35
C ILE A 274 16.68 14.32 17.27
N ALA A 275 17.33 15.39 16.84
CA ALA A 275 17.41 16.63 17.62
C ALA A 275 16.05 17.28 17.92
N ARG A 276 14.97 16.85 17.24
CA ARG A 276 13.61 17.38 17.42
C ARG A 276 12.64 16.35 18.04
N ARG A 277 13.13 15.19 18.47
CA ARG A 277 12.29 14.04 18.88
C ARG A 277 11.47 14.24 20.16
N ASP A 278 11.78 15.26 20.98
CA ASP A 278 11.20 15.39 22.32
C ASP A 278 9.85 16.11 22.32
N ALA A 279 9.57 16.95 21.32
CA ALA A 279 8.26 17.59 21.18
C ALA A 279 7.16 16.55 20.95
N PHE A 280 5.98 16.76 21.56
CA PHE A 280 4.82 15.90 21.34
C PHE A 280 4.06 16.35 20.08
N GLY A 281 4.33 15.72 18.93
CA GLY A 281 3.80 16.11 17.65
C GLY A 281 3.80 14.97 16.64
N GLU A 282 3.13 15.18 15.50
CA GLU A 282 2.96 14.12 14.49
C GLU A 282 4.26 13.78 13.74
N ALA A 283 5.15 14.75 13.51
CA ALA A 283 6.46 14.51 12.91
C ALA A 283 7.35 13.65 13.82
N GLN A 284 7.30 13.90 15.13
CA GLN A 284 8.01 13.14 16.13
C GLN A 284 7.41 11.75 16.33
N LEU A 285 6.09 11.60 16.24
CA LEU A 285 5.43 10.30 16.21
C LEU A 285 5.93 9.48 15.02
N ALA A 286 5.98 10.07 13.82
CA ALA A 286 6.49 9.40 12.62
C ALA A 286 7.94 8.91 12.82
N HIS A 287 8.81 9.71 13.43
CA HIS A 287 10.18 9.29 13.75
C HIS A 287 10.24 8.15 14.76
N ARG A 288 9.39 8.20 15.81
CA ARG A 288 9.37 7.21 16.88
C ARG A 288 8.59 5.94 16.52
N ILE A 289 7.95 5.87 15.37
CA ILE A 289 7.04 4.77 15.04
C ILE A 289 7.71 3.40 15.15
N SER A 290 9.00 3.29 14.83
CA SER A 290 9.78 2.06 14.95
C SER A 290 9.90 1.56 16.40
N ASP A 291 9.86 2.47 17.39
CA ASP A 291 9.93 2.13 18.83
C ASP A 291 8.62 1.50 19.33
N TYR A 292 7.52 1.68 18.61
CA TYR A 292 6.17 1.27 18.99
C TYR A 292 5.66 0.06 18.23
N LEU A 293 6.45 -0.48 17.31
CA LEU A 293 6.05 -1.64 16.49
C LEU A 293 5.90 -2.89 17.36
N PRO A 294 4.81 -3.65 17.23
CA PRO A 294 4.65 -4.91 17.96
C PRO A 294 5.66 -5.94 17.45
N GLU A 295 6.21 -6.72 18.37
CA GLU A 295 7.08 -7.84 18.01
C GLU A 295 6.30 -8.86 17.13
N GLN A 296 6.90 -9.30 16.03
CA GLN A 296 6.29 -10.20 15.04
C GLN A 296 4.94 -9.72 14.49
N GLY A 297 4.69 -8.42 14.58
CA GLY A 297 3.47 -7.78 14.09
C GLY A 297 3.62 -7.17 12.71
N GLN A 298 2.82 -6.13 12.48
CA GLN A 298 2.76 -5.40 11.21
C GLN A 298 2.31 -3.97 11.42
N LEU A 299 2.64 -3.11 10.46
CA LEU A 299 2.27 -1.70 10.42
C LEU A 299 1.32 -1.42 9.26
N PHE A 300 0.22 -0.73 9.51
CA PHE A 300 -0.63 -0.13 8.48
C PHE A 300 -0.50 1.39 8.52
N VAL A 301 -0.14 2.00 7.41
CA VAL A 301 0.08 3.45 7.30
C VAL A 301 -0.99 4.07 6.41
N GLY A 302 -1.72 5.03 6.95
CA GLY A 302 -2.70 5.81 6.21
C GLY A 302 -2.03 6.82 5.27
N ASN A 303 -2.81 7.28 4.29
CA ASN A 303 -2.36 8.24 3.29
C ASN A 303 -2.26 9.69 3.82
N SER A 304 -2.13 10.66 2.92
CA SER A 304 -1.98 12.09 3.18
C SER A 304 -0.64 12.46 3.84
N LEU A 305 -0.65 13.23 4.94
CA LEU A 305 0.58 13.68 5.59
C LEU A 305 1.28 12.55 6.34
N VAL A 306 0.53 11.66 6.98
CA VAL A 306 1.07 10.57 7.82
C VAL A 306 2.10 9.71 7.07
N VAL A 307 1.75 9.19 5.90
CA VAL A 307 2.67 8.34 5.13
C VAL A 307 3.93 9.09 4.72
N ARG A 308 3.81 10.37 4.40
CA ARG A 308 4.94 11.22 4.00
C ARG A 308 5.88 11.54 5.13
N LEU A 309 5.33 11.75 6.33
CA LEU A 309 6.16 11.96 7.53
C LEU A 309 6.89 10.67 7.91
N ILE A 310 6.23 9.52 7.85
CA ILE A 310 6.86 8.23 8.15
C ILE A 310 7.95 7.94 7.10
N ASP A 311 7.67 8.12 5.81
CA ASP A 311 8.67 7.93 4.73
C ASP A 311 9.90 8.82 4.90
N ALA A 312 9.68 10.10 5.25
CA ALA A 312 10.75 11.09 5.35
C ALA A 312 11.55 11.06 6.67
N LEU A 313 10.95 10.61 7.77
CA LEU A 313 11.51 10.83 9.12
C LEU A 313 11.74 9.53 9.91
N SER A 314 11.21 8.39 9.46
CA SER A 314 11.42 7.11 10.15
C SER A 314 12.55 6.29 9.54
N GLN A 315 12.93 5.24 10.28
CA GLN A 315 13.71 4.13 9.77
C GLN A 315 13.07 2.84 10.29
N LEU A 316 12.30 2.18 9.43
CA LEU A 316 11.61 0.94 9.76
C LEU A 316 12.56 -0.26 9.68
N PRO A 317 12.38 -1.31 10.50
CA PRO A 317 13.24 -2.49 10.44
C PRO A 317 13.15 -3.22 9.11
N ALA A 318 14.26 -3.74 8.60
CA ALA A 318 14.29 -4.53 7.37
C ALA A 318 13.40 -5.79 7.51
N GLY A 319 12.51 -5.98 6.54
CA GLY A 319 11.58 -7.11 6.51
C GLY A 319 10.48 -7.03 7.56
N TYR A 320 10.21 -5.87 8.12
CA TYR A 320 9.00 -5.65 8.91
C TYR A 320 7.83 -5.36 8.00
N PRO A 321 6.70 -6.11 8.09
CA PRO A 321 5.58 -5.94 7.19
C PRO A 321 4.92 -4.57 7.32
N VAL A 322 4.85 -3.81 6.23
CA VAL A 322 4.22 -2.49 6.14
C VAL A 322 3.20 -2.49 5.01
N TYR A 323 1.99 -2.04 5.30
CA TYR A 323 0.87 -1.98 4.37
C TYR A 323 0.32 -0.56 4.27
N SER A 324 -0.17 -0.19 3.10
CA SER A 324 -0.86 1.08 2.83
C SER A 324 -1.61 1.00 1.51
N ASN A 325 -2.69 1.77 1.38
CA ASN A 325 -3.44 1.92 0.12
C ASN A 325 -2.75 2.96 -0.77
N ARG A 326 -1.66 2.58 -1.46
CA ARG A 326 -0.86 3.47 -2.30
C ARG A 326 -1.11 3.32 -3.81
N GLY A 327 -2.18 2.66 -4.21
CA GLY A 327 -2.65 2.61 -5.60
C GLY A 327 -3.28 3.93 -6.02
N ALA A 328 -4.53 4.16 -5.63
CA ALA A 328 -5.22 5.44 -5.83
C ALA A 328 -4.82 6.51 -4.81
N SER A 329 -4.21 6.11 -3.70
CA SER A 329 -3.74 6.98 -2.61
C SER A 329 -4.85 7.85 -1.98
N GLY A 330 -6.08 7.34 -1.96
CA GLY A 330 -7.24 7.98 -1.31
C GLY A 330 -7.16 7.93 0.22
N ILE A 331 -8.03 8.70 0.88
CA ILE A 331 -8.14 8.70 2.34
C ILE A 331 -9.37 7.92 2.84
N ASP A 332 -10.17 7.41 1.93
CA ASP A 332 -11.32 6.54 2.18
C ASP A 332 -10.91 5.06 2.30
N GLY A 333 -11.68 4.28 3.06
CA GLY A 333 -11.49 2.83 3.20
C GLY A 333 -10.24 2.38 3.96
N LEU A 334 -9.52 3.28 4.63
CA LEU A 334 -8.26 2.96 5.31
C LEU A 334 -8.47 2.12 6.57
N LEU A 335 -9.51 2.41 7.36
CA LEU A 335 -9.84 1.61 8.55
C LEU A 335 -10.32 0.21 8.15
N SER A 336 -11.13 0.13 7.09
CA SER A 336 -11.58 -1.15 6.53
C SER A 336 -10.40 -2.00 6.06
N THR A 337 -9.41 -1.41 5.39
CA THR A 337 -8.21 -2.10 4.94
C THR A 337 -7.35 -2.55 6.12
N ALA A 338 -7.13 -1.70 7.13
CA ALA A 338 -6.40 -2.07 8.34
C ALA A 338 -7.04 -3.27 9.06
N ALA A 339 -8.38 -3.28 9.16
CA ALA A 339 -9.14 -4.41 9.69
C ALA A 339 -8.92 -5.69 8.86
N GLY A 340 -8.94 -5.56 7.53
CA GLY A 340 -8.69 -6.67 6.60
C GLY A 340 -7.27 -7.24 6.74
N VAL A 341 -6.27 -6.38 6.81
CA VAL A 341 -4.85 -6.76 7.01
C VAL A 341 -4.67 -7.53 8.33
N GLN A 342 -5.25 -7.04 9.43
CA GLN A 342 -5.19 -7.73 10.72
C GLN A 342 -5.90 -9.08 10.66
N ARG A 343 -7.11 -9.12 10.08
CA ARG A 343 -7.92 -10.35 10.02
C ARG A 343 -7.26 -11.42 9.15
N ALA A 344 -6.69 -11.04 8.02
CA ALA A 344 -6.02 -11.97 7.11
C ALA A 344 -4.74 -12.57 7.69
N SER A 345 -3.97 -11.77 8.43
CA SER A 345 -2.70 -12.20 8.99
C SER A 345 -2.82 -12.83 10.39
N GLY A 346 -3.83 -12.43 11.17
CA GLY A 346 -3.96 -12.76 12.60
C GLY A 346 -2.87 -12.15 13.48
N LYS A 347 -2.09 -11.17 12.97
CA LYS A 347 -0.94 -10.58 13.68
C LYS A 347 -1.31 -9.32 14.45
N PRO A 348 -0.58 -9.01 15.54
CA PRO A 348 -0.65 -7.70 16.16
C PRO A 348 -0.42 -6.60 15.15
N THR A 349 -1.29 -5.59 15.11
CA THR A 349 -1.29 -4.57 14.07
C THR A 349 -1.27 -3.18 14.70
N LEU A 350 -0.27 -2.37 14.32
CA LEU A 350 -0.29 -0.94 14.55
C LEU A 350 -0.82 -0.25 13.28
N ALA A 351 -1.96 0.43 13.38
CA ALA A 351 -2.52 1.24 12.30
C ALA A 351 -2.42 2.72 12.66
N ILE A 352 -1.97 3.54 11.72
CA ILE A 352 -1.84 4.98 11.94
C ILE A 352 -2.48 5.74 10.78
N VAL A 353 -3.44 6.61 11.09
CA VAL A 353 -4.20 7.39 10.10
C VAL A 353 -4.42 8.83 10.59
N GLY A 354 -4.71 9.75 9.68
CA GLY A 354 -5.16 11.09 10.04
C GLY A 354 -6.65 11.12 10.42
N ASP A 355 -7.07 12.21 11.07
CA ASP A 355 -8.45 12.47 11.50
C ASP A 355 -9.47 12.43 10.36
N LEU A 356 -9.20 13.10 9.24
CA LEU A 356 -10.10 13.05 8.08
C LEU A 356 -10.22 11.63 7.51
N SER A 357 -9.12 10.88 7.44
CA SER A 357 -9.15 9.49 6.99
C SER A 357 -10.02 8.62 7.90
N ALA A 358 -9.92 8.81 9.21
CA ALA A 358 -10.76 8.11 10.17
C ALA A 358 -12.24 8.48 10.02
N LEU A 359 -12.55 9.75 9.78
CA LEU A 359 -13.93 10.21 9.55
C LEU A 359 -14.53 9.66 8.26
N TYR A 360 -13.76 9.60 7.16
CA TYR A 360 -14.24 9.07 5.88
C TYR A 360 -14.60 7.58 5.93
N ASP A 361 -14.04 6.83 6.88
CA ASP A 361 -14.29 5.39 7.04
C ASP A 361 -14.76 5.06 8.47
N LEU A 362 -15.46 5.98 9.12
CA LEU A 362 -15.82 5.88 10.54
C LEU A 362 -16.61 4.62 10.86
N ASN A 363 -17.52 4.20 9.96
CA ASN A 363 -18.34 3.00 10.15
C ASN A 363 -17.49 1.71 10.18
N ALA A 364 -16.29 1.72 9.65
CA ALA A 364 -15.39 0.58 9.71
C ALA A 364 -14.89 0.26 11.13
N LEU A 365 -15.08 1.16 12.10
CA LEU A 365 -14.87 0.84 13.52
C LEU A 365 -15.69 -0.38 13.97
N ALA A 366 -16.84 -0.64 13.33
CA ALA A 366 -17.63 -1.85 13.56
C ALA A 366 -16.83 -3.14 13.23
N LEU A 367 -15.99 -3.12 12.19
CA LEU A 367 -15.17 -4.25 11.79
C LEU A 367 -14.05 -4.52 12.80
N LEU A 368 -13.60 -3.47 13.51
CA LEU A 368 -12.52 -3.53 14.48
C LEU A 368 -12.96 -4.10 15.84
N ARG A 369 -14.25 -4.32 16.07
CA ARG A 369 -14.76 -4.96 17.29
C ARG A 369 -14.32 -6.42 17.45
N GLN A 370 -14.05 -7.09 16.32
CA GLN A 370 -13.72 -8.51 16.29
C GLN A 370 -12.33 -8.71 15.67
N VAL A 371 -11.31 -8.67 16.50
CA VAL A 371 -9.93 -8.92 16.10
C VAL A 371 -9.39 -10.18 16.80
N SER A 372 -8.50 -10.91 16.14
CA SER A 372 -7.88 -12.13 16.68
C SER A 372 -6.56 -11.87 17.42
N ALA A 373 -5.97 -10.69 17.22
CA ALA A 373 -4.78 -10.21 17.89
C ALA A 373 -4.94 -8.70 18.18
N PRO A 374 -4.13 -8.09 19.06
CA PRO A 374 -4.23 -6.67 19.33
C PRO A 374 -4.17 -5.81 18.06
N LEU A 375 -5.08 -4.87 17.93
CA LEU A 375 -5.03 -3.82 16.94
C LEU A 375 -5.03 -2.46 17.63
N ILE A 376 -4.00 -1.67 17.42
CA ILE A 376 -3.94 -0.30 17.89
C ILE A 376 -4.16 0.63 16.71
N LEU A 377 -5.19 1.45 16.78
CA LEU A 377 -5.48 2.49 15.82
C LEU A 377 -5.07 3.85 16.40
N ILE A 378 -3.94 4.38 15.93
CA ILE A 378 -3.56 5.76 16.24
C ILE A 378 -4.24 6.69 15.23
N VAL A 379 -5.08 7.58 15.72
CA VAL A 379 -5.67 8.67 14.95
C VAL A 379 -4.89 9.94 15.27
N VAL A 380 -4.12 10.41 14.29
CA VAL A 380 -3.43 11.71 14.39
C VAL A 380 -4.42 12.80 14.07
N ASN A 381 -4.88 13.49 15.10
CA ASN A 381 -5.86 14.57 14.98
C ASN A 381 -5.15 15.93 14.94
N ASN A 382 -4.86 16.38 13.73
CA ASN A 382 -4.29 17.68 13.41
C ASN A 382 -5.34 18.64 12.81
N ASN A 383 -6.63 18.33 13.04
CA ASN A 383 -7.80 19.12 12.65
C ASN A 383 -7.88 19.41 11.15
N GLY A 384 -7.69 18.37 10.32
CA GLY A 384 -8.01 18.46 8.89
C GLY A 384 -6.90 18.06 7.91
N GLY A 385 -6.99 18.55 6.69
CA GLY A 385 -6.12 18.20 5.57
C GLY A 385 -4.76 18.91 5.60
N GLN A 386 -3.95 18.73 6.61
CA GLN A 386 -2.69 19.49 6.80
C GLN A 386 -1.60 19.20 5.76
N ILE A 387 -1.73 18.16 4.96
CA ILE A 387 -0.88 17.94 3.78
C ILE A 387 -0.90 19.16 2.83
N PHE A 388 -2.03 19.85 2.73
CA PHE A 388 -2.17 21.01 1.87
C PHE A 388 -1.37 22.23 2.37
N SER A 389 -0.89 22.21 3.60
CA SER A 389 0.06 23.18 4.14
C SER A 389 1.45 23.10 3.47
N LEU A 390 1.75 21.98 2.79
CA LEU A 390 2.97 21.78 2.00
C LEU A 390 2.85 22.31 0.56
N LEU A 391 1.67 22.74 0.13
CA LEU A 391 1.44 23.27 -1.21
C LEU A 391 1.64 24.80 -1.25
N PRO A 392 2.09 25.35 -2.39
CA PRO A 392 2.26 26.79 -2.57
C PRO A 392 0.93 27.52 -2.85
N THR A 393 -0.15 27.08 -2.18
CA THR A 393 -1.48 27.67 -2.29
C THR A 393 -1.59 28.86 -1.33
N PRO A 394 -2.18 30.00 -1.72
CA PRO A 394 -2.42 31.11 -0.81
C PRO A 394 -3.18 30.66 0.45
N LYS A 395 -2.82 31.24 1.60
CA LYS A 395 -3.33 30.80 2.90
C LYS A 395 -4.86 30.86 2.99
N SER A 396 -5.48 31.92 2.47
CA SER A 396 -6.93 32.12 2.49
C SER A 396 -7.69 31.04 1.74
N GLU A 397 -7.22 30.67 0.54
CA GLU A 397 -7.82 29.62 -0.28
C GLU A 397 -7.61 28.24 0.36
N ARG A 398 -6.42 28.02 0.92
CA ARG A 398 -6.10 26.76 1.61
C ARG A 398 -7.00 26.54 2.82
N GLU A 399 -7.16 27.55 3.69
CA GLU A 399 -8.04 27.47 4.86
C GLU A 399 -9.50 27.28 4.47
N ARG A 400 -9.94 27.92 3.38
CA ARG A 400 -11.33 27.89 2.95
C ARG A 400 -11.74 26.59 2.25
N PHE A 401 -10.84 25.99 1.44
CA PHE A 401 -11.23 24.94 0.49
C PHE A 401 -10.51 23.60 0.69
N TYR A 402 -9.39 23.56 1.43
CA TYR A 402 -8.55 22.37 1.48
C TYR A 402 -8.36 21.79 2.89
N LEU A 403 -8.21 22.63 3.91
CA LEU A 403 -7.91 22.13 5.26
C LEU A 403 -9.09 21.39 5.88
N MET A 404 -10.31 21.82 5.61
CA MET A 404 -11.56 21.15 6.06
C MET A 404 -11.55 20.82 7.56
N PRO A 405 -11.32 21.78 8.47
CA PRO A 405 -11.27 21.51 9.91
C PRO A 405 -12.63 21.02 10.41
N GLN A 406 -12.65 19.92 11.16
CA GLN A 406 -13.88 19.29 11.64
C GLN A 406 -14.15 19.56 13.11
N ASN A 407 -13.12 19.86 13.91
CA ASN A 407 -13.20 20.09 15.35
C ASN A 407 -13.88 18.93 16.10
N VAL A 408 -13.53 17.70 15.75
CA VAL A 408 -14.11 16.48 16.31
C VAL A 408 -13.10 15.73 17.19
N HIS A 409 -13.62 14.92 18.09
CA HIS A 409 -12.86 13.94 18.87
C HIS A 409 -13.49 12.56 18.72
N PHE A 410 -12.65 11.53 18.76
CA PHE A 410 -13.04 10.16 18.45
C PHE A 410 -13.53 9.36 19.67
N GLU A 411 -13.57 9.94 20.87
CA GLU A 411 -14.04 9.29 22.09
C GLU A 411 -15.46 8.72 21.95
N HIS A 412 -16.39 9.52 21.44
CA HIS A 412 -17.77 9.08 21.27
C HIS A 412 -17.93 8.03 20.16
N ALA A 413 -17.11 8.11 19.11
CA ALA A 413 -17.08 7.10 18.07
C ALA A 413 -16.53 5.77 18.60
N ALA A 414 -15.46 5.79 19.35
CA ALA A 414 -14.93 4.58 20.00
C ALA A 414 -15.95 3.97 20.97
N ALA A 415 -16.62 4.79 21.78
CA ALA A 415 -17.66 4.36 22.71
C ALA A 415 -18.87 3.75 21.98
N MET A 416 -19.31 4.34 20.86
CA MET A 416 -20.41 3.82 20.04
C MET A 416 -20.16 2.38 19.57
N PHE A 417 -18.91 2.05 19.28
CA PHE A 417 -18.49 0.71 18.82
C PHE A 417 -17.86 -0.15 19.93
N GLU A 418 -17.96 0.28 21.21
CA GLU A 418 -17.44 -0.44 22.38
C GLU A 418 -15.93 -0.72 22.30
N LEU A 419 -15.16 0.18 21.70
CA LEU A 419 -13.72 0.11 21.59
C LEU A 419 -13.06 0.83 22.74
N LYS A 420 -11.89 0.36 23.19
CA LYS A 420 -11.06 1.07 24.14
C LYS A 420 -10.57 2.38 23.53
N TYR A 421 -10.47 3.42 24.35
CA TYR A 421 -10.06 4.74 23.90
C TYR A 421 -9.06 5.37 24.88
N HIS A 422 -8.02 5.99 24.30
CA HIS A 422 -7.05 6.81 25.03
C HIS A 422 -6.77 8.10 24.25
N ARG A 423 -6.49 9.17 25.01
CA ARG A 423 -6.11 10.48 24.47
C ARG A 423 -4.89 11.01 25.20
N PRO A 424 -3.69 10.51 24.91
CA PRO A 424 -2.45 10.90 25.56
C PRO A 424 -2.10 12.37 25.28
N GLN A 425 -1.52 13.04 26.25
CA GLN A 425 -1.07 14.43 26.17
C GLN A 425 0.46 14.56 26.08
N ASN A 426 1.17 13.46 26.26
CA ASN A 426 2.63 13.38 26.24
C ASN A 426 3.09 11.95 25.89
N TRP A 427 4.39 11.78 25.66
CA TRP A 427 4.98 10.50 25.28
C TRP A 427 4.78 9.41 26.34
N GLN A 428 4.91 9.75 27.63
CA GLN A 428 4.75 8.77 28.71
C GLN A 428 3.33 8.19 28.74
N GLU A 429 2.32 9.04 28.58
CA GLU A 429 0.92 8.59 28.49
C GLU A 429 0.67 7.73 27.24
N LEU A 430 1.26 8.11 26.08
CA LEU A 430 1.17 7.32 24.86
C LEU A 430 1.81 5.94 25.04
N GLU A 431 3.01 5.88 25.60
CA GLU A 431 3.73 4.63 25.84
C GLU A 431 2.99 3.72 26.82
N THR A 432 2.37 4.31 27.86
CA THR A 432 1.51 3.57 28.79
C THR A 432 0.28 2.99 28.10
N ALA A 433 -0.41 3.78 27.28
CA ALA A 433 -1.57 3.33 26.51
C ALA A 433 -1.22 2.21 25.52
N LEU A 434 -0.08 2.34 24.83
CA LEU A 434 0.43 1.31 23.91
C LEU A 434 0.75 0.01 24.65
N ALA A 435 1.46 0.10 25.78
CA ALA A 435 1.83 -1.07 26.59
C ALA A 435 0.60 -1.84 27.08
N ASP A 436 -0.45 -1.14 27.50
CA ASP A 436 -1.70 -1.77 27.92
C ASP A 436 -2.48 -2.38 26.74
N ALA A 437 -2.49 -1.68 25.61
CA ALA A 437 -3.22 -2.12 24.43
C ALA A 437 -2.63 -3.41 23.83
N TRP A 438 -1.31 -3.60 23.84
CA TRP A 438 -0.65 -4.81 23.32
C TRP A 438 -0.94 -6.09 24.13
N ARG A 439 -1.45 -5.98 25.36
CA ARG A 439 -1.69 -7.12 26.26
C ARG A 439 -2.96 -7.92 25.94
N THR A 440 -3.90 -7.33 25.23
CA THR A 440 -5.22 -7.96 25.00
C THR A 440 -5.57 -7.99 23.51
N PRO A 441 -6.17 -9.08 23.00
CA PRO A 441 -6.57 -9.19 21.61
C PRO A 441 -7.85 -8.39 21.34
N THR A 442 -7.78 -7.08 21.55
CA THR A 442 -8.87 -6.12 21.33
C THR A 442 -8.37 -4.93 20.55
N THR A 443 -9.27 -4.17 19.99
CA THR A 443 -8.93 -2.90 19.38
C THR A 443 -8.89 -1.78 20.41
N THR A 444 -7.83 -0.97 20.34
CA THR A 444 -7.69 0.26 21.11
C THR A 444 -7.50 1.44 20.15
N VAL A 445 -8.35 2.44 20.27
CA VAL A 445 -8.24 3.71 19.57
C VAL A 445 -7.41 4.67 20.44
N ILE A 446 -6.33 5.19 19.89
CA ILE A 446 -5.49 6.21 20.53
C ILE A 446 -5.59 7.49 19.69
N GLU A 447 -6.26 8.49 20.21
CA GLU A 447 -6.36 9.80 19.57
C GLU A 447 -5.21 10.70 20.02
N MET A 448 -4.29 10.98 19.12
CA MET A 448 -3.19 11.91 19.36
C MET A 448 -3.56 13.28 18.78
N VAL A 449 -4.01 14.19 19.65
CA VAL A 449 -4.33 15.56 19.27
C VAL A 449 -3.04 16.37 19.26
N VAL A 450 -2.75 16.96 18.12
CA VAL A 450 -1.51 17.72 17.87
C VAL A 450 -1.83 19.11 17.34
N ASN A 451 -0.83 19.99 17.33
CA ASN A 451 -0.99 21.31 16.71
C ASN A 451 -1.21 21.14 15.20
N ASP A 452 -2.17 21.86 14.66
CA ASP A 452 -2.66 21.76 13.26
C ASP A 452 -1.55 21.82 12.21
N THR A 453 -0.57 22.71 12.41
CA THR A 453 0.46 23.00 11.40
C THR A 453 1.84 22.41 11.73
N ASP A 454 2.03 21.87 12.91
CA ASP A 454 3.36 21.50 13.42
C ASP A 454 4.07 20.46 12.56
N GLY A 455 3.38 19.41 12.15
CA GLY A 455 3.98 18.35 11.32
C GLY A 455 4.48 18.86 9.97
N ALA A 456 3.66 19.64 9.27
CA ALA A 456 4.04 20.22 7.99
C ALA A 456 5.18 21.25 8.14
N GLN A 457 5.15 22.08 9.19
CA GLN A 457 6.20 23.07 9.48
C GLN A 457 7.51 22.39 9.87
N THR A 458 7.46 21.37 10.73
CA THR A 458 8.64 20.59 11.13
C THR A 458 9.30 19.94 9.91
N LEU A 459 8.51 19.35 9.02
CA LEU A 459 9.02 18.77 7.78
C LEU A 459 9.69 19.84 6.91
N GLN A 460 9.06 21.00 6.71
CA GLN A 460 9.62 22.11 5.92
C GLN A 460 10.93 22.64 6.51
N GLN A 461 11.02 22.78 7.83
CA GLN A 461 12.24 23.21 8.52
C GLN A 461 13.38 22.19 8.37
N LEU A 462 13.09 20.90 8.51
CA LEU A 462 14.07 19.84 8.31
C LEU A 462 14.58 19.82 6.86
N LEU A 463 13.67 19.96 5.89
CA LEU A 463 14.01 20.05 4.48
C LEU A 463 14.93 21.23 4.18
N ALA A 464 14.64 22.40 4.72
CA ALA A 464 15.47 23.59 4.57
C ALA A 464 16.85 23.39 5.24
N GLN A 465 16.87 22.84 6.47
CA GLN A 465 18.12 22.58 7.19
C GLN A 465 19.03 21.60 6.42
N VAL A 466 18.49 20.46 5.97
CA VAL A 466 19.29 19.42 5.30
C VAL A 466 19.74 19.85 3.90
N SER A 467 18.98 20.68 3.21
CA SER A 467 19.36 21.20 1.90
C SER A 467 20.63 22.09 1.94
N HIS A 468 21.01 22.60 3.10
CA HIS A 468 22.18 23.47 3.30
C HIS A 468 23.38 22.78 3.97
N LEU A 469 23.32 21.46 4.26
CA LEU A 469 24.45 20.69 4.78
C LEU A 469 25.50 20.43 3.68
#